data_ecf760a9023e15300888bda3fa483b0b
#
_entry.id   ecf760a9023e15300888bda3fa483b0b
#
_cell.length_a   1.000
_cell.length_b   1.000
_cell.length_c   1.000
_cell.angle_alpha   90.00
_cell.angle_beta   90.00
_cell.angle_gamma   90.00
#
_symmetry.space_group_name_H-M   'P 1'
#
loop_
_entity.id
_entity.type
_entity.pdbx_description
1 polymer ?
#
loop_
_entity_poly.entity_id
_entity_poly.type
_entity_poly.pdbx_seq_one_letter_code
_entity_poly.pdbx_strand_id
1 'polypeptide(L)'
;FPTRRSSDLADIFSIRQRPLAEAQIAEMLRNTTTTLPGRQGQDDDLRLSIAGAQEKTALLWHDNQWCLPEGNTPTTHIFKLALGMVGNMRADMRTSIENEWLCSLIVEHYGVPVASTHIAQFEDQNALIVERFDRKLSSDKQWWIRLPQEDMCQALGVSPLRKYQSDGGPGITDIMEILSRSEQAETDR
;
A
#
# COMPACT_ATOMS: atom_id res chain seq x y z
N PHE A 1 19.47 -20.08 -9.68
CA PHE A 1 18.08 -19.84 -9.27
C PHE A 1 17.57 -21.09 -8.57
N PRO A 2 17.04 -21.04 -7.32
CA PRO A 2 16.43 -22.20 -6.72
C PRO A 2 15.17 -22.57 -7.50
N THR A 3 15.12 -23.81 -7.97
CA THR A 3 13.94 -24.39 -8.61
C THR A 3 12.78 -24.43 -7.61
N ARG A 4 11.71 -23.66 -7.85
CA ARG A 4 10.49 -23.74 -7.05
C ARG A 4 9.96 -25.18 -7.07
N ARG A 5 9.67 -25.73 -5.88
CA ARG A 5 9.06 -27.07 -5.77
C ARG A 5 7.62 -27.02 -6.29
N SER A 6 7.16 -28.13 -6.86
CA SER A 6 5.76 -28.27 -7.37
C SER A 6 4.70 -28.00 -6.28
N SER A 7 5.02 -28.21 -5.00
CA SER A 7 4.19 -27.86 -3.86
C SER A 7 3.93 -26.35 -3.71
N ASP A 8 4.88 -25.51 -4.17
CA ASP A 8 4.79 -24.06 -4.05
C ASP A 8 3.78 -23.45 -5.04
N LEU A 9 3.49 -24.15 -6.14
CA LEU A 9 2.51 -23.73 -7.14
C LEU A 9 1.06 -24.03 -6.70
N ALA A 10 0.82 -25.12 -5.97
CA ALA A 10 -0.51 -25.44 -5.43
C ALA A 10 -0.98 -24.42 -4.40
N ASP A 11 -0.04 -23.74 -3.73
CA ASP A 11 -0.30 -22.75 -2.68
C ASP A 11 -0.74 -21.37 -3.20
N ILE A 12 -0.58 -21.11 -4.51
CA ILE A 12 -0.96 -19.83 -5.14
C ILE A 12 -2.49 -19.68 -5.23
N PHE A 13 -3.21 -20.79 -5.37
CA PHE A 13 -4.65 -20.85 -5.57
C PHE A 13 -5.42 -21.09 -4.27
N SER A 14 -4.85 -20.71 -3.14
CA SER A 14 -5.50 -20.84 -1.83
C SER A 14 -5.25 -19.60 -0.98
N ILE A 15 -6.21 -19.28 -0.10
CA ILE A 15 -6.03 -18.23 0.91
C ILE A 15 -5.55 -18.87 2.19
N ARG A 16 -4.33 -18.52 2.59
CA ARG A 16 -3.75 -18.91 3.87
C ARG A 16 -3.60 -17.67 4.73
N GLN A 17 -4.13 -17.74 5.93
CA GLN A 17 -4.23 -16.55 6.78
C GLN A 17 -4.26 -16.91 8.24
N ARG A 18 -3.85 -15.97 9.09
CA ARG A 18 -4.01 -16.01 10.53
C ARG A 18 -4.80 -14.77 10.96
N PRO A 19 -6.00 -14.93 11.56
CA PRO A 19 -6.77 -13.82 12.09
C PRO A 19 -5.98 -13.03 13.15
N LEU A 20 -6.17 -11.73 13.18
CA LEU A 20 -5.55 -10.81 14.12
C LEU A 20 -6.59 -10.20 15.03
N ALA A 21 -6.32 -10.20 16.34
CA ALA A 21 -7.07 -9.39 17.30
C ALA A 21 -6.66 -7.91 17.19
N GLU A 22 -7.54 -7.01 17.62
CA GLU A 22 -7.29 -5.56 17.60
C GLU A 22 -5.97 -5.19 18.30
N ALA A 23 -5.69 -5.77 19.47
CA ALA A 23 -4.46 -5.53 20.20
C ALA A 23 -3.19 -5.92 19.41
N GLN A 24 -3.25 -7.01 18.62
CA GLN A 24 -2.12 -7.42 17.77
C GLN A 24 -1.89 -6.43 16.62
N ILE A 25 -2.97 -5.90 16.04
CA ILE A 25 -2.87 -4.84 15.01
C ILE A 25 -2.27 -3.58 15.61
N ALA A 26 -2.75 -3.15 16.77
CA ALA A 26 -2.21 -1.98 17.47
C ALA A 26 -0.72 -2.14 17.79
N GLU A 27 -0.30 -3.32 18.25
CA GLU A 27 1.11 -3.62 18.50
C GLU A 27 1.95 -3.57 17.22
N MET A 28 1.47 -4.12 16.11
CA MET A 28 2.14 -4.03 14.80
C MET A 28 2.31 -2.58 14.36
N LEU A 29 1.27 -1.74 14.52
CA LEU A 29 1.33 -0.32 14.16
C LEU A 29 2.34 0.44 15.03
N ARG A 30 2.38 0.20 16.34
CA ARG A 30 3.40 0.79 17.25
C ARG A 30 4.82 0.39 16.83
N ASN A 31 5.01 -0.89 16.50
CA ASN A 31 6.32 -1.40 16.09
C ASN A 31 6.78 -0.81 14.74
N THR A 32 5.84 -0.50 13.85
CA THR A 32 6.14 0.16 12.57
C THR A 32 6.77 1.56 12.79
N THR A 33 6.32 2.31 13.80
CA THR A 33 6.85 3.66 14.13
C THR A 33 8.15 3.65 14.93
N THR A 34 8.44 2.57 15.65
CA THR A 34 9.60 2.51 16.59
C THR A 34 10.84 1.88 15.99
N THR A 35 10.75 1.29 14.79
CA THR A 35 11.87 0.59 14.18
C THR A 35 12.84 1.58 13.55
N LEU A 36 13.90 1.94 14.30
CA LEU A 36 15.06 2.64 13.75
C LEU A 36 15.71 1.83 12.61
N PRO A 37 16.19 2.46 11.52
CA PRO A 37 16.93 1.78 10.46
C PRO A 37 18.13 1.04 11.08
N GLY A 38 18.14 -0.29 11.02
CA GLY A 38 19.25 -1.13 11.49
C GLY A 38 18.97 -2.04 12.70
N ARG A 39 17.80 -2.01 13.33
CA ARG A 39 17.41 -3.01 14.33
C ARG A 39 16.62 -4.14 13.66
N GLN A 40 17.25 -5.30 13.52
CA GLN A 40 16.60 -6.57 13.15
C GLN A 40 15.72 -7.04 14.34
N GLY A 41 14.40 -6.91 14.21
CA GLY A 41 13.45 -7.60 15.09
C GLY A 41 13.22 -9.03 14.59
N GLN A 42 12.89 -9.95 15.48
CA GLN A 42 12.69 -11.36 15.18
C GLN A 42 11.43 -11.69 14.34
N ASP A 43 10.62 -10.69 13.95
CA ASP A 43 9.44 -10.85 13.07
C ASP A 43 9.68 -10.19 11.67
N ASP A 44 10.76 -10.59 11.03
CA ASP A 44 11.19 -10.03 9.72
C ASP A 44 10.28 -10.44 8.54
N ASP A 45 9.28 -11.30 8.77
CA ASP A 45 8.42 -11.87 7.72
C ASP A 45 7.40 -10.87 7.10
N LEU A 46 7.27 -9.66 7.65
CA LEU A 46 6.25 -8.69 7.24
C LEU A 46 6.78 -7.35 6.72
N ARG A 47 8.06 -7.25 6.41
CA ARG A 47 8.58 -6.07 5.71
C ARG A 47 8.10 -6.04 4.27
N LEU A 48 6.88 -5.58 4.09
CA LEU A 48 6.40 -5.20 2.77
C LEU A 48 7.16 -3.93 2.35
N SER A 49 8.01 -4.08 1.35
CA SER A 49 8.68 -2.95 0.71
C SER A 49 7.64 -2.12 -0.07
N ILE A 50 6.88 -1.30 0.67
CA ILE A 50 5.95 -0.35 0.07
C ILE A 50 6.68 0.99 -0.03
N ALA A 51 6.86 1.50 -1.23
CA ALA A 51 7.56 2.76 -1.48
C ALA A 51 6.92 3.95 -0.76
N GLY A 52 7.75 4.90 -0.32
CA GLY A 52 7.34 6.17 0.28
C GLY A 52 7.90 6.40 1.68
N ALA A 53 8.02 7.68 2.07
CA ALA A 53 8.63 8.11 3.33
C ALA A 53 7.74 7.93 4.58
N GLN A 54 6.42 7.77 4.38
CA GLN A 54 5.46 7.57 5.47
C GLN A 54 5.52 6.14 5.97
N GLU A 55 5.53 5.95 7.27
CA GLU A 55 5.46 4.63 7.91
C GLU A 55 4.15 3.93 7.56
N LYS A 56 4.27 2.70 7.11
CA LYS A 56 3.13 1.92 6.64
C LYS A 56 3.36 0.42 6.79
N THR A 57 2.26 -0.30 6.95
CA THR A 57 2.21 -1.76 6.88
C THR A 57 1.05 -2.19 5.99
N ALA A 58 0.85 -3.48 5.78
CA ALA A 58 -0.29 -3.96 5.01
C ALA A 58 -0.80 -5.29 5.56
N LEU A 59 -2.13 -5.45 5.54
CA LEU A 59 -2.83 -6.64 6.02
C LEU A 59 -3.79 -7.18 4.96
N LEU A 60 -4.29 -8.37 5.21
CA LEU A 60 -5.35 -9.00 4.46
C LEU A 60 -6.69 -8.75 5.15
N TRP A 61 -7.68 -8.24 4.43
CA TRP A 61 -9.08 -8.28 4.84
C TRP A 61 -9.74 -9.50 4.23
N HIS A 62 -10.22 -10.41 5.06
CA HIS A 62 -10.89 -11.63 4.61
C HIS A 62 -11.89 -12.11 5.68
N ASP A 63 -13.05 -12.58 5.24
CA ASP A 63 -14.13 -13.06 6.10
C ASP A 63 -14.51 -12.06 7.22
N ASN A 64 -14.61 -10.77 6.86
CA ASN A 64 -14.95 -9.67 7.77
C ASN A 64 -13.98 -9.51 8.96
N GLN A 65 -12.72 -9.88 8.78
CA GLN A 65 -11.69 -9.71 9.81
C GLN A 65 -10.33 -9.38 9.20
N TRP A 66 -9.50 -8.71 9.97
CA TRP A 66 -8.12 -8.47 9.63
C TRP A 66 -7.27 -9.70 9.90
N CYS A 67 -6.43 -10.03 8.93
CA CYS A 67 -5.61 -11.22 8.98
C CYS A 67 -4.17 -10.91 8.55
N LEU A 68 -3.25 -11.69 9.12
CA LEU A 68 -1.91 -11.81 8.60
C LEU A 68 -1.93 -12.81 7.45
N PRO A 69 -1.55 -12.38 6.22
CA PRO A 69 -1.45 -13.32 5.11
C PRO A 69 -0.26 -14.25 5.30
N GLU A 70 -0.41 -15.52 4.92
CA GLU A 70 0.64 -16.54 4.98
C GLU A 70 0.93 -17.11 3.59
N GLY A 71 2.16 -17.59 3.39
CA GLY A 71 2.60 -18.19 2.14
C GLY A 71 2.51 -17.21 0.95
N ASN A 72 1.77 -17.55 -0.08
CA ASN A 72 1.58 -16.74 -1.29
C ASN A 72 0.35 -15.82 -1.25
N THR A 73 -0.42 -15.85 -0.17
CA THR A 73 -1.60 -14.98 -0.01
C THR A 73 -1.15 -13.51 0.05
N PRO A 74 -1.70 -12.62 -0.77
CA PRO A 74 -1.32 -11.21 -0.74
C PRO A 74 -2.06 -10.42 0.35
N THR A 75 -1.49 -9.29 0.73
CA THR A 75 -2.21 -8.24 1.46
C THR A 75 -3.21 -7.53 0.55
N THR A 76 -4.33 -7.09 1.10
CA THR A 76 -5.39 -6.39 0.37
C THR A 76 -5.51 -4.91 0.74
N HIS A 77 -4.98 -4.49 1.87
CA HIS A 77 -5.07 -3.12 2.37
C HIS A 77 -3.72 -2.65 2.89
N ILE A 78 -3.46 -1.36 2.70
CA ILE A 78 -2.30 -0.64 3.22
C ILE A 78 -2.75 0.20 4.41
N PHE A 79 -2.02 0.13 5.51
CA PHE A 79 -2.21 0.92 6.72
C PHE A 79 -1.14 1.99 6.77
N LYS A 80 -1.53 3.26 6.71
CA LYS A 80 -0.62 4.40 6.78
C LYS A 80 -0.77 5.10 8.13
N LEU A 81 0.36 5.40 8.75
CA LEU A 81 0.42 6.11 10.03
C LEU A 81 0.69 7.59 9.82
N ALA A 82 0.31 8.41 10.79
CA ALA A 82 0.60 9.83 10.74
C ALA A 82 2.12 10.09 10.72
N LEU A 83 2.55 11.08 9.93
CA LEU A 83 3.97 11.42 9.78
C LEU A 83 4.60 12.05 11.05
N GLY A 84 3.78 12.55 11.97
CA GLY A 84 4.27 13.21 13.17
C GLY A 84 4.93 14.56 12.87
N MET A 85 6.06 14.84 13.54
CA MET A 85 6.85 16.07 13.33
C MET A 85 7.94 15.78 12.29
N VAL A 86 7.92 16.48 11.16
CA VAL A 86 8.78 16.19 10.01
C VAL A 86 9.78 17.30 9.75
N GLY A 87 11.02 16.90 9.43
CA GLY A 87 12.10 17.80 8.99
C GLY A 87 12.69 18.66 10.08
N ASN A 88 13.75 19.41 9.73
CA ASN A 88 14.48 20.29 10.66
C ASN A 88 13.62 21.45 11.18
N MET A 89 12.63 21.88 10.41
CA MET A 89 11.67 22.91 10.80
C MET A 89 10.54 22.37 11.67
N ARG A 90 10.53 21.07 11.99
CA ARG A 90 9.51 20.39 12.78
C ARG A 90 8.09 20.70 12.32
N ALA A 91 7.84 20.57 11.01
CA ALA A 91 6.50 20.72 10.48
C ALA A 91 5.56 19.71 11.14
N ASP A 92 4.44 20.19 11.67
CA ASP A 92 3.44 19.33 12.33
C ASP A 92 2.59 18.61 11.28
N MET A 93 2.84 17.33 11.12
CA MET A 93 2.15 16.43 10.18
C MET A 93 1.36 15.33 10.92
N ARG A 94 1.00 15.57 12.18
CA ARG A 94 0.23 14.60 12.99
C ARG A 94 -1.16 14.33 12.45
N THR A 95 -1.70 15.24 11.64
CA THR A 95 -2.99 15.09 10.94
C THR A 95 -2.83 14.69 9.47
N SER A 96 -1.69 14.11 9.09
CA SER A 96 -1.43 13.76 7.70
C SER A 96 -2.39 12.70 7.16
N ILE A 97 -2.84 11.76 8.00
CA ILE A 97 -3.80 10.72 7.58
C ILE A 97 -5.20 11.28 7.37
N GLU A 98 -5.64 12.22 8.21
CA GLU A 98 -6.91 12.92 8.04
C GLU A 98 -6.89 13.81 6.80
N ASN A 99 -5.77 14.49 6.56
CA ASN A 99 -5.59 15.30 5.36
C ASN A 99 -5.62 14.44 4.09
N GLU A 100 -4.93 13.30 4.07
CA GLU A 100 -4.94 12.39 2.92
C GLU A 100 -6.35 11.81 2.69
N TRP A 101 -7.05 11.42 3.74
CA TRP A 101 -8.43 10.95 3.66
C TRP A 101 -9.36 12.03 3.10
N LEU A 102 -9.29 13.27 3.63
CA LEU A 102 -10.10 14.38 3.14
C LEU A 102 -9.81 14.67 1.66
N CYS A 103 -8.54 14.69 1.27
CA CYS A 103 -8.15 14.89 -0.12
C CYS A 103 -8.72 13.80 -1.04
N SER A 104 -8.72 12.53 -0.61
CA SER A 104 -9.31 11.44 -1.40
C SER A 104 -10.81 11.63 -1.59
N LEU A 105 -11.54 12.04 -0.54
CA LEU A 105 -12.98 12.34 -0.64
C LEU A 105 -13.26 13.52 -1.58
N ILE A 106 -12.42 14.56 -1.54
CA ILE A 106 -12.55 15.71 -2.45
C ILE A 106 -12.37 15.26 -3.90
N VAL A 107 -11.33 14.49 -4.19
CA VAL A 107 -11.04 13.98 -5.54
C VAL A 107 -12.18 13.08 -6.04
N GLU A 108 -12.68 12.18 -5.18
CA GLU A 108 -13.84 11.34 -5.49
C GLU A 108 -15.09 12.17 -5.79
N HIS A 109 -15.32 13.24 -5.02
CA HIS A 109 -16.45 14.14 -5.25
C HIS A 109 -16.40 14.85 -6.62
N TYR A 110 -15.21 15.07 -7.16
CA TYR A 110 -15.03 15.56 -8.54
C TYR A 110 -15.23 14.48 -9.61
N GLY A 111 -15.58 13.25 -9.21
CA GLY A 111 -15.82 12.14 -10.15
C GLY A 111 -14.56 11.44 -10.64
N VAL A 112 -13.41 11.72 -10.04
CA VAL A 112 -12.16 11.01 -10.35
C VAL A 112 -12.11 9.72 -9.51
N PRO A 113 -11.92 8.55 -10.13
CA PRO A 113 -11.81 7.30 -9.38
C PRO A 113 -10.61 7.33 -8.42
N VAL A 114 -10.86 6.99 -7.16
CA VAL A 114 -9.82 6.90 -6.13
C VAL A 114 -9.89 5.53 -5.44
N ALA A 115 -8.79 5.10 -4.85
CA ALA A 115 -8.79 3.92 -3.99
C ALA A 115 -9.71 4.16 -2.78
N SER A 116 -10.48 3.14 -2.39
CA SER A 116 -11.31 3.21 -1.19
C SER A 116 -10.44 3.45 0.04
N THR A 117 -10.80 4.46 0.84
CA THR A 117 -10.05 4.85 2.04
C THR A 117 -10.96 5.09 3.22
N HIS A 118 -10.50 4.72 4.40
CA HIS A 118 -11.15 5.08 5.66
C HIS A 118 -10.13 5.17 6.79
N ILE A 119 -10.46 5.93 7.83
CA ILE A 119 -9.66 5.97 9.06
C ILE A 119 -10.25 4.96 10.04
N ALA A 120 -9.38 4.14 10.63
CA ALA A 120 -9.74 3.22 11.70
C ALA A 120 -8.80 3.41 12.90
N GLN A 121 -9.35 3.13 14.07
CA GLN A 121 -8.62 3.14 15.34
C GLN A 121 -8.48 1.71 15.86
N PHE A 122 -7.26 1.37 16.27
CA PHE A 122 -6.91 0.11 16.92
C PHE A 122 -6.28 0.45 18.27
N GLU A 123 -7.02 0.29 19.36
CA GLU A 123 -6.64 0.82 20.68
C GLU A 123 -6.29 2.32 20.63
N ASP A 124 -5.02 2.68 20.84
CA ASP A 124 -4.48 4.03 20.81
C ASP A 124 -3.87 4.43 19.44
N GLN A 125 -3.94 3.53 18.43
CA GLN A 125 -3.34 3.76 17.12
C GLN A 125 -4.40 4.09 16.07
N ASN A 126 -4.27 5.26 15.43
CA ASN A 126 -5.06 5.63 14.26
C ASN A 126 -4.28 5.32 12.98
N ALA A 127 -4.96 4.76 12.00
CA ALA A 127 -4.39 4.50 10.69
C ALA A 127 -5.36 4.87 9.57
N LEU A 128 -4.84 5.42 8.48
CA LEU A 128 -5.54 5.49 7.22
C LEU A 128 -5.41 4.13 6.54
N ILE A 129 -6.53 3.49 6.29
CA ILE A 129 -6.60 2.22 5.58
C ILE A 129 -6.95 2.49 4.13
N VAL A 130 -6.13 1.99 3.22
CA VAL A 130 -6.30 2.15 1.76
C VAL A 130 -6.47 0.77 1.14
N GLU A 131 -7.59 0.54 0.48
CA GLU A 131 -7.80 -0.69 -0.28
C GLU A 131 -6.89 -0.72 -1.51
N ARG A 132 -6.25 -1.86 -1.75
CA ARG A 132 -5.33 -2.03 -2.87
C ARG A 132 -6.09 -2.31 -4.16
N PHE A 133 -6.00 -1.41 -5.12
CA PHE A 133 -6.62 -1.56 -6.45
C PHE A 133 -5.97 -2.68 -7.29
N ASP A 134 -4.72 -3.06 -6.96
CA ASP A 134 -3.95 -4.11 -7.64
C ASP A 134 -4.24 -5.52 -7.08
N ARG A 135 -5.37 -5.68 -6.39
CA ARG A 135 -5.84 -6.96 -5.86
C ARG A 135 -7.25 -7.25 -6.33
N LYS A 136 -7.47 -8.48 -6.77
CA LYS A 136 -8.80 -8.93 -7.19
C LYS A 136 -9.05 -10.32 -6.64
N LEU A 137 -10.18 -10.52 -5.97
CA LEU A 137 -10.57 -11.86 -5.56
C LEU A 137 -10.95 -12.68 -6.80
N SER A 138 -10.49 -13.93 -6.88
CA SER A 138 -10.85 -14.85 -7.95
C SER A 138 -12.36 -15.09 -8.00
N SER A 139 -12.89 -15.50 -9.15
CA SER A 139 -14.33 -15.73 -9.34
C SER A 139 -14.90 -16.83 -8.44
N ASP A 140 -14.08 -17.82 -8.11
CA ASP A 140 -14.41 -18.91 -7.18
C ASP A 140 -14.15 -18.53 -5.70
N LYS A 141 -13.64 -17.30 -5.43
CA LYS A 141 -13.31 -16.77 -4.11
C LYS A 141 -12.28 -17.58 -3.32
N GLN A 142 -11.49 -18.41 -3.99
CA GLN A 142 -10.51 -19.28 -3.34
C GLN A 142 -9.13 -18.64 -3.18
N TRP A 143 -8.82 -17.58 -3.96
CA TRP A 143 -7.51 -16.94 -3.95
C TRP A 143 -7.56 -15.49 -4.44
N TRP A 144 -6.49 -14.73 -4.15
CA TRP A 144 -6.35 -13.34 -4.55
C TRP A 144 -5.40 -13.21 -5.74
N ILE A 145 -5.87 -12.57 -6.78
CA ILE A 145 -5.09 -12.22 -7.98
C ILE A 145 -4.32 -10.93 -7.69
N ARG A 146 -3.03 -10.93 -8.03
CA ARG A 146 -2.20 -9.72 -8.09
C ARG A 146 -2.25 -9.18 -9.50
N LEU A 147 -2.84 -7.99 -9.66
CA LEU A 147 -2.84 -7.30 -10.95
C LEU A 147 -1.47 -6.63 -11.14
N PRO A 148 -0.88 -6.71 -12.34
CA PRO A 148 0.31 -5.95 -12.66
C PRO A 148 0.05 -4.45 -12.49
N GLN A 149 1.02 -3.74 -11.92
CA GLN A 149 1.00 -2.28 -11.81
C GLN A 149 2.41 -1.74 -12.02
N GLU A 150 2.50 -0.53 -12.53
CA GLU A 150 3.73 0.22 -12.65
C GLU A 150 3.52 1.64 -12.15
N ASP A 151 4.51 2.22 -11.47
CA ASP A 151 4.53 3.66 -11.22
C ASP A 151 5.01 4.42 -12.47
N MET A 152 4.85 5.75 -12.48
CA MET A 152 5.23 6.56 -13.64
C MET A 152 6.74 6.56 -13.91
N CYS A 153 7.58 6.34 -12.89
CA CYS A 153 9.01 6.17 -13.11
C CYS A 153 9.31 4.86 -13.85
N GLN A 154 8.64 3.77 -13.46
CA GLN A 154 8.77 2.47 -14.12
C GLN A 154 8.29 2.55 -15.57
N ALA A 155 7.11 3.12 -15.80
CA ALA A 155 6.52 3.25 -17.12
C ALA A 155 7.38 4.11 -18.09
N LEU A 156 8.12 5.08 -17.55
CA LEU A 156 9.01 5.97 -18.31
C LEU A 156 10.48 5.52 -18.31
N GLY A 157 10.82 4.44 -17.60
CA GLY A 157 12.21 3.99 -17.47
C GLY A 157 13.10 4.98 -16.69
N VAL A 158 12.51 5.78 -15.79
CA VAL A 158 13.23 6.76 -14.97
C VAL A 158 13.59 6.14 -13.63
N SER A 159 14.80 6.40 -13.15
CA SER A 159 15.24 5.92 -11.83
C SER A 159 14.35 6.45 -10.70
N PRO A 160 13.94 5.62 -9.72
CA PRO A 160 13.15 6.06 -8.58
C PRO A 160 13.87 7.09 -7.70
N LEU A 161 15.18 7.23 -7.83
CA LEU A 161 15.95 8.29 -7.16
C LEU A 161 15.67 9.69 -7.75
N ARG A 162 15.09 9.75 -8.93
CA ARG A 162 14.67 10.99 -9.61
C ARG A 162 13.15 11.06 -9.79
N LYS A 163 12.39 10.64 -8.80
CA LYS A 163 10.92 10.57 -8.89
C LYS A 163 10.24 11.94 -8.93
N TYR A 164 10.91 12.99 -8.46
CA TYR A 164 10.35 14.34 -8.47
C TYR A 164 10.79 15.09 -9.73
N GLN A 165 9.89 15.91 -10.28
CA GLN A 165 10.19 16.73 -11.46
C GLN A 165 11.38 17.66 -11.23
N SER A 166 11.53 18.22 -10.03
CA SER A 166 12.68 19.04 -9.62
C SER A 166 14.02 18.31 -9.74
N ASP A 167 14.01 16.98 -9.65
CA ASP A 167 15.19 16.11 -9.67
C ASP A 167 15.39 15.46 -11.07
N GLY A 168 14.65 15.95 -12.08
CA GLY A 168 14.66 15.41 -13.43
C GLY A 168 13.77 14.18 -13.62
N GLY A 169 12.77 14.00 -12.76
CA GLY A 169 11.74 12.97 -12.88
C GLY A 169 10.57 13.40 -13.76
N PRO A 170 9.55 12.52 -13.89
CA PRO A 170 8.39 12.77 -14.74
C PRO A 170 7.61 14.01 -14.30
N GLY A 171 7.33 14.91 -15.26
CA GLY A 171 6.40 16.01 -15.09
C GLY A 171 4.99 15.64 -15.58
N ILE A 172 4.05 16.56 -15.39
CA ILE A 172 2.66 16.39 -15.85
C ILE A 172 2.60 16.07 -17.34
N THR A 173 3.40 16.74 -18.18
CA THR A 173 3.42 16.50 -19.62
C THR A 173 3.80 15.07 -19.97
N ASP A 174 4.82 14.53 -19.33
CA ASP A 174 5.29 13.15 -19.57
C ASP A 174 4.23 12.13 -19.15
N ILE A 175 3.57 12.36 -18.01
CA ILE A 175 2.48 11.54 -17.51
C ILE A 175 1.31 11.56 -18.50
N MET A 176 0.86 12.75 -18.93
CA MET A 176 -0.24 12.90 -19.89
C MET A 176 0.08 12.26 -21.23
N GLU A 177 1.34 12.28 -21.68
CA GLU A 177 1.76 11.62 -22.92
C GLU A 177 1.63 10.09 -22.80
N ILE A 178 2.03 9.48 -21.67
CA ILE A 178 1.82 8.05 -21.44
C ILE A 178 0.33 7.70 -21.41
N LEU A 179 -0.46 8.43 -20.62
CA LEU A 179 -1.90 8.19 -20.51
C LEU A 179 -2.62 8.34 -21.86
N SER A 180 -2.11 9.21 -22.74
CA SER A 180 -2.65 9.36 -24.09
C SER A 180 -2.48 8.13 -24.99
N ARG A 181 -1.63 7.19 -24.61
CA ARG A 181 -1.38 5.95 -25.35
C ARG A 181 -2.17 4.75 -24.75
N SER A 182 -2.92 4.98 -23.68
CA SER A 182 -3.75 3.94 -23.07
C SER A 182 -4.93 3.59 -23.97
N GLU A 183 -5.50 2.39 -23.81
CA GLU A 183 -6.72 1.97 -24.51
C GLU A 183 -7.94 2.81 -24.10
N GLN A 184 -7.87 3.48 -22.94
CA GLN A 184 -8.91 4.34 -22.39
C GLN A 184 -8.44 5.81 -22.28
N ALA A 185 -7.63 6.26 -23.23
CA ALA A 185 -6.96 7.57 -23.20
C ALA A 185 -7.89 8.77 -22.95
N GLU A 186 -9.15 8.71 -23.35
CA GLU A 186 -10.13 9.77 -23.12
C GLU A 186 -10.57 9.87 -21.65
N THR A 187 -10.51 8.76 -20.92
CA THR A 187 -10.90 8.67 -19.50
C THR A 187 -9.69 8.83 -18.57
N ASP A 188 -8.50 8.47 -19.06
CA ASP A 188 -7.25 8.40 -18.28
C ASP A 188 -6.49 9.75 -18.23
N ARG A 189 -6.91 10.75 -19.01
CA ARG A 189 -6.28 12.08 -19.08
C ARG A 189 -6.81 13.07 -18.06
#